data_cdbbe67642a03f83214d923da1360fff
#
_entry.id   cdbbe67642a03f83214d923da1360fff
#
_cell.length_a   1.000
_cell.length_b   1.000
_cell.length_c   1.000
_cell.angle_alpha   90.00
_cell.angle_beta   90.00
_cell.angle_gamma   90.00
#
_symmetry.space_group_name_H-M   'P 1'
#
loop_
_entity.id
_entity.type
_entity.pdbx_description
1 polymer ?
#
loop_
_entity_poly.entity_id
_entity_poly.type
_entity_poly.pdbx_seq_one_letter_code
_entity_poly.pdbx_strand_id
1 'polypeptide(L)'
;MIGALTGGSFAWLRLGFIYGSEHYPYLFISSCYNLPLLLSKLGWSLKDPFWSAHFGSMHFDFTLQWALRLFYLGALAVCAHGMARLLRDREPRVLIAIAAPWLLMFALLGQMHERYLMWGAVLSAVALGVSFRLSAIHFVISAASVAMIVHVMLIDKKLEPTLPAIHLLKHIRPYASGVVLACVGVYLWSTISTRLPVLRRQAATAPAMPPLSLRPEPEEA
;
A
#
# COMPACT_ATOMS: atom_id res chain seq x y z
N MET A 1 18.55 15.17 15.21
CA MET A 1 17.63 16.29 14.91
C MET A 1 16.29 16.13 15.62
N ILE A 2 15.53 15.04 15.47
CA ILE A 2 14.23 14.82 16.13
C ILE A 2 14.36 14.85 17.68
N GLY A 3 15.37 14.21 18.26
CA GLY A 3 15.60 14.22 19.70
C GLY A 3 15.89 15.61 20.29
N ALA A 4 16.49 16.52 19.51
CA ALA A 4 16.70 17.89 19.93
C ALA A 4 15.38 18.71 19.96
N LEU A 5 14.45 18.42 19.05
CA LEU A 5 13.14 19.06 18.99
C LEU A 5 12.20 18.61 20.11
N THR A 6 12.44 17.43 20.68
CA THR A 6 11.60 16.82 21.74
C THR A 6 12.26 16.86 23.11
N GLY A 7 13.33 17.65 23.30
CA GLY A 7 14.08 17.72 24.56
C GLY A 7 14.68 16.38 24.99
N GLY A 8 15.05 15.51 24.05
CA GLY A 8 15.59 14.17 24.31
C GLY A 8 14.54 13.12 24.73
N SER A 9 13.26 13.50 24.80
CA SER A 9 12.18 12.58 25.16
C SER A 9 11.84 11.62 24.01
N PHE A 10 11.56 10.35 24.32
CA PHE A 10 11.02 9.37 23.39
C PHE A 10 9.49 9.42 23.25
N ALA A 11 8.84 10.46 23.79
CA ALA A 11 7.39 10.64 23.73
C ALA A 11 6.85 10.64 22.28
N TRP A 12 7.61 11.12 21.33
CA TRP A 12 7.26 11.10 19.92
C TRP A 12 7.13 9.66 19.35
N LEU A 13 7.95 8.71 19.81
CA LEU A 13 7.83 7.31 19.44
C LEU A 13 6.51 6.73 19.96
N ARG A 14 6.17 7.03 21.21
CA ARG A 14 4.89 6.61 21.78
C ARG A 14 3.72 7.21 21.01
N LEU A 15 3.76 8.50 20.75
CA LEU A 15 2.72 9.19 19.96
C LEU A 15 2.61 8.64 18.52
N GLY A 16 3.73 8.37 17.87
CA GLY A 16 3.73 7.89 16.49
C GLY A 16 3.32 6.42 16.32
N PHE A 17 3.68 5.55 17.26
CA PHE A 17 3.54 4.09 17.08
C PHE A 17 2.58 3.42 18.07
N ILE A 18 2.39 3.98 19.25
CA ILE A 18 1.64 3.33 20.33
C ILE A 18 0.29 4.05 20.56
N TYR A 19 0.24 5.38 20.38
CA TYR A 19 -0.94 6.20 20.65
C TYR A 19 -2.21 5.65 19.97
N GLY A 20 -2.13 5.26 18.70
CA GLY A 20 -3.27 4.73 17.99
C GLY A 20 -3.84 3.45 18.62
N SER A 21 -2.97 2.56 19.12
CA SER A 21 -3.39 1.32 19.77
C SER A 21 -3.96 1.53 21.16
N GLU A 22 -3.49 2.55 21.88
CA GLU A 22 -4.01 2.92 23.21
C GLU A 22 -5.36 3.63 23.13
N HIS A 23 -5.50 4.61 22.24
CA HIS A 23 -6.66 5.49 22.16
C HIS A 23 -7.78 4.95 21.27
N TYR A 24 -7.46 4.10 20.29
CA TYR A 24 -8.42 3.52 19.36
C TYR A 24 -8.34 2.00 19.31
N PRO A 25 -8.50 1.30 20.44
CA PRO A 25 -8.34 -0.16 20.49
C PRO A 25 -9.40 -0.90 19.65
N TYR A 26 -10.51 -0.26 19.32
CA TYR A 26 -11.63 -0.85 18.58
C TYR A 26 -11.53 -0.65 17.06
N LEU A 27 -10.58 0.15 16.56
CA LEU A 27 -10.37 0.36 15.13
C LEU A 27 -9.73 -0.84 14.38
N PHE A 28 -9.69 -2.00 15.03
CA PHE A 28 -9.21 -3.23 14.38
C PHE A 28 -10.05 -3.67 13.19
N ILE A 29 -11.33 -3.27 13.18
CA ILE A 29 -12.31 -3.66 12.16
C ILE A 29 -12.97 -2.40 11.63
N SER A 30 -12.17 -1.44 11.19
CA SER A 30 -12.72 -0.30 10.46
C SER A 30 -13.26 -0.78 9.10
N SER A 31 -14.01 0.07 8.41
CA SER A 31 -14.63 -0.25 7.11
C SER A 31 -13.64 -0.54 5.98
N CYS A 32 -12.40 -0.89 6.28
CA CYS A 32 -11.31 -1.09 5.34
C CYS A 32 -11.38 -2.43 4.62
N TYR A 33 -11.11 -2.43 3.32
CA TYR A 33 -11.03 -3.64 2.49
C TYR A 33 -9.61 -4.22 2.56
N ASN A 34 -9.24 -4.81 3.69
CA ASN A 34 -7.90 -5.29 3.97
C ASN A 34 -7.89 -6.71 4.56
N LEU A 35 -6.70 -7.26 4.78
CA LEU A 35 -6.54 -8.60 5.34
C LEU A 35 -7.09 -8.73 6.76
N PRO A 36 -6.89 -7.79 7.69
CA PRO A 36 -7.51 -7.83 9.02
C PRO A 36 -9.02 -7.98 8.99
N LEU A 37 -9.72 -7.26 8.11
CA LEU A 37 -11.16 -7.41 7.93
C LEU A 37 -11.52 -8.81 7.45
N LEU A 38 -10.81 -9.34 6.46
CA LEU A 38 -11.07 -10.66 5.92
C LEU A 38 -10.89 -11.74 6.99
N LEU A 39 -9.81 -11.69 7.75
CA LEU A 39 -9.53 -12.62 8.85
C LEU A 39 -10.59 -12.53 9.95
N SER A 40 -11.04 -11.33 10.30
CA SER A 40 -12.12 -11.13 11.26
C SER A 40 -13.43 -11.76 10.79
N LYS A 41 -13.75 -11.70 9.48
CA LYS A 41 -14.94 -12.36 8.90
C LYS A 41 -14.82 -13.88 8.89
N LEU A 42 -13.61 -14.41 8.93
CA LEU A 42 -13.32 -15.83 9.07
C LEU A 42 -13.32 -16.30 10.56
N GLY A 43 -13.64 -15.41 11.49
CA GLY A 43 -13.70 -15.71 12.92
C GLY A 43 -12.39 -15.56 13.68
N TRP A 44 -11.34 -15.00 13.02
CA TRP A 44 -10.06 -14.74 13.70
C TRP A 44 -10.11 -13.40 14.42
N SER A 45 -9.62 -13.37 15.64
CA SER A 45 -9.41 -12.13 16.39
C SER A 45 -7.96 -11.68 16.26
N LEU A 46 -7.76 -10.38 16.00
CA LEU A 46 -6.41 -9.80 15.91
C LEU A 46 -5.69 -9.76 17.27
N LYS A 47 -6.44 -9.84 18.36
CA LYS A 47 -5.94 -9.75 19.73
C LYS A 47 -5.68 -11.10 20.37
N ASP A 48 -6.26 -12.18 19.81
CA ASP A 48 -6.07 -13.50 20.38
C ASP A 48 -4.62 -13.93 20.26
N PRO A 49 -3.98 -14.38 21.35
CA PRO A 49 -2.60 -14.83 21.31
C PRO A 49 -2.51 -16.18 20.62
N PHE A 50 -1.60 -16.32 19.68
CA PHE A 50 -1.18 -17.62 19.15
C PHE A 50 -0.26 -18.33 20.11
N TRP A 51 0.52 -17.52 20.84
CA TRP A 51 1.53 -18.01 21.75
C TRP A 51 1.73 -16.98 22.84
N SER A 52 1.85 -17.48 24.08
CA SER A 52 2.10 -16.68 25.27
C SER A 52 3.34 -17.18 25.98
N ALA A 53 4.23 -16.29 26.38
CA ALA A 53 5.42 -16.61 27.15
C ALA A 53 5.46 -15.81 28.43
N HIS A 54 5.88 -16.49 29.51
CA HIS A 54 6.10 -15.88 30.81
C HIS A 54 7.61 -15.89 31.10
N PHE A 55 8.19 -14.70 31.30
CA PHE A 55 9.57 -14.52 31.71
C PHE A 55 9.61 -13.79 33.05
N GLY A 56 9.60 -14.55 34.16
CA GLY A 56 9.46 -13.97 35.49
C GLY A 56 8.12 -13.22 35.65
N SER A 57 8.19 -11.91 35.92
CA SER A 57 7.01 -11.05 36.03
C SER A 57 6.50 -10.49 34.69
N MET A 58 7.22 -10.71 33.58
CA MET A 58 6.84 -10.24 32.26
C MET A 58 5.99 -11.29 31.54
N HIS A 59 4.82 -10.84 31.06
CA HIS A 59 3.95 -11.64 30.20
C HIS A 59 4.01 -11.06 28.78
N PHE A 60 4.28 -11.92 27.80
CA PHE A 60 4.35 -11.54 26.40
C PHE A 60 3.39 -12.39 25.58
N ASP A 61 2.44 -11.73 24.91
CA ASP A 61 1.49 -12.35 24.01
C ASP A 61 1.85 -12.08 22.56
N PHE A 62 2.11 -13.14 21.81
CA PHE A 62 2.29 -13.05 20.37
C PHE A 62 0.93 -13.21 19.68
N THR A 63 0.32 -12.09 19.30
CA THR A 63 -1.00 -12.02 18.69
C THR A 63 -0.94 -12.03 17.16
N LEU A 64 -2.09 -12.29 16.51
CA LEU A 64 -2.23 -12.16 15.07
C LEU A 64 -1.81 -10.76 14.56
N GLN A 65 -2.05 -9.72 15.34
CA GLN A 65 -1.61 -8.37 15.02
C GLN A 65 -0.07 -8.27 14.92
N TRP A 66 0.66 -8.91 15.84
CA TRP A 66 2.12 -8.95 15.77
C TRP A 66 2.61 -9.75 14.56
N ALA A 67 1.97 -10.88 14.27
CA ALA A 67 2.28 -11.66 13.08
C ALA A 67 2.13 -10.84 11.78
N LEU A 68 1.03 -10.09 11.66
CA LEU A 68 0.80 -9.22 10.51
C LEU A 68 1.81 -8.07 10.41
N ARG A 69 2.23 -7.50 11.54
CA ARG A 69 3.29 -6.48 11.57
C ARG A 69 4.63 -7.04 11.11
N LEU A 70 5.02 -8.22 11.56
CA LEU A 70 6.25 -8.88 11.11
C LEU A 70 6.17 -9.25 9.63
N PHE A 71 5.01 -9.73 9.17
CA PHE A 71 4.79 -10.01 7.75
C PHE A 71 4.90 -8.73 6.91
N TYR A 72 4.33 -7.62 7.37
CA TYR A 72 4.48 -6.31 6.74
C TYR A 72 5.95 -5.88 6.63
N LEU A 73 6.72 -5.99 7.72
CA LEU A 73 8.15 -5.65 7.72
C LEU A 73 8.94 -6.54 6.76
N GLY A 74 8.66 -7.84 6.74
CA GLY A 74 9.27 -8.78 5.80
C GLY A 74 8.95 -8.43 4.34
N ALA A 75 7.68 -8.13 4.05
CA ALA A 75 7.25 -7.72 2.73
C ALA A 75 7.89 -6.39 2.29
N LEU A 76 8.04 -5.43 3.21
CA LEU A 76 8.77 -4.18 2.95
C LEU A 76 10.25 -4.45 2.62
N ALA A 77 10.91 -5.34 3.36
CA ALA A 77 12.30 -5.69 3.10
C ALA A 77 12.48 -6.32 1.70
N VAL A 78 11.55 -7.19 1.29
CA VAL A 78 11.53 -7.77 -0.07
C VAL A 78 11.30 -6.69 -1.13
N CYS A 79 10.38 -5.75 -0.90
CA CYS A 79 10.15 -4.63 -1.82
C CYS A 79 11.36 -3.70 -1.89
N ALA A 80 12.01 -3.40 -0.77
CA ALA A 80 13.21 -2.58 -0.73
C ALA A 80 14.36 -3.25 -1.49
N HIS A 81 14.54 -4.56 -1.35
CA HIS A 81 15.52 -5.32 -2.11
C HIS A 81 15.20 -5.28 -3.63
N GLY A 82 13.94 -5.49 -4.00
CA GLY A 82 13.50 -5.37 -5.39
C GLY A 82 13.75 -3.98 -5.97
N MET A 83 13.42 -2.93 -5.22
CA MET A 83 13.67 -1.53 -5.59
C MET A 83 15.17 -1.24 -5.77
N ALA A 84 16.02 -1.73 -4.87
CA ALA A 84 17.47 -1.56 -4.97
C ALA A 84 18.03 -2.21 -6.25
N ARG A 85 17.49 -3.37 -6.67
CA ARG A 85 17.84 -4.01 -7.95
C ARG A 85 17.39 -3.17 -9.13
N LEU A 86 16.13 -2.68 -9.13
CA LEU A 86 15.61 -1.84 -10.21
C LEU A 86 16.42 -0.55 -10.36
N LEU A 87 16.85 0.06 -9.25
CA LEU A 87 17.73 1.23 -9.26
C LEU A 87 19.11 0.92 -9.85
N ARG A 88 19.71 -0.22 -9.47
CA ARG A 88 20.99 -0.66 -10.00
C ARG A 88 20.94 -0.88 -11.52
N ASP A 89 19.85 -1.50 -11.98
CA ASP A 89 19.64 -1.81 -13.38
C ASP A 89 19.10 -0.61 -14.18
N ARG A 90 18.95 0.57 -13.53
CA ARG A 90 18.39 1.82 -14.10
C ARG A 90 17.02 1.60 -14.74
N GLU A 91 16.22 0.74 -14.14
CA GLU A 91 14.88 0.40 -14.64
C GLU A 91 13.87 1.48 -14.24
N PRO A 92 13.08 2.04 -15.18
CA PRO A 92 12.07 3.07 -14.85
C PRO A 92 10.95 2.56 -13.94
N ARG A 93 10.78 1.25 -13.81
CA ARG A 93 9.84 0.61 -12.88
C ARG A 93 10.11 0.93 -11.42
N VAL A 94 11.25 1.49 -11.07
CA VAL A 94 11.52 1.98 -9.71
C VAL A 94 10.44 2.95 -9.25
N LEU A 95 9.88 3.76 -10.15
CA LEU A 95 8.80 4.70 -9.81
C LEU A 95 7.51 3.98 -9.37
N ILE A 96 7.23 2.80 -9.95
CA ILE A 96 6.07 1.98 -9.55
C ILE A 96 6.25 1.47 -8.11
N ALA A 97 7.48 1.15 -7.72
CA ALA A 97 7.78 0.63 -6.38
C ALA A 97 7.49 1.64 -5.25
N ILE A 98 7.40 2.94 -5.54
CA ILE A 98 7.11 3.98 -4.53
C ILE A 98 5.75 3.77 -3.85
N ALA A 99 4.76 3.22 -4.57
CA ALA A 99 3.45 2.96 -3.99
C ALA A 99 3.42 1.72 -3.07
N ALA A 100 4.40 0.82 -3.19
CA ALA A 100 4.42 -0.46 -2.49
C ALA A 100 4.29 -0.35 -0.96
N PRO A 101 5.02 0.53 -0.25
CA PRO A 101 4.90 0.65 1.21
C PRO A 101 3.49 1.01 1.66
N TRP A 102 2.82 1.92 0.96
CA TRP A 102 1.48 2.39 1.28
C TRP A 102 0.41 1.34 1.01
N LEU A 103 0.53 0.62 -0.09
CA LEU A 103 -0.35 -0.48 -0.44
C LEU A 103 -0.22 -1.64 0.56
N LEU A 104 1.03 -2.00 0.93
CA LEU A 104 1.30 -3.02 1.94
C LEU A 104 0.78 -2.61 3.32
N MET A 105 1.03 -1.37 3.74
CA MET A 105 0.55 -0.85 5.01
C MET A 105 -0.97 -1.01 5.13
N PHE A 106 -1.71 -0.57 4.12
CA PHE A 106 -3.15 -0.69 4.10
C PHE A 106 -3.61 -2.16 4.07
N ALA A 107 -2.97 -2.98 3.24
CA ALA A 107 -3.38 -4.36 3.02
C ALA A 107 -3.19 -5.25 4.24
N LEU A 108 -2.11 -5.06 5.01
CA LEU A 108 -1.67 -5.98 6.05
C LEU A 108 -1.91 -5.48 7.48
N LEU A 109 -1.88 -4.17 7.72
CA LEU A 109 -1.97 -3.66 9.07
C LEU A 109 -3.43 -3.48 9.52
N GLY A 110 -3.67 -3.77 10.81
CA GLY A 110 -4.90 -3.37 11.52
C GLY A 110 -4.89 -1.87 11.82
N GLN A 111 -5.99 -1.37 12.39
CA GLN A 111 -6.16 0.05 12.77
C GLN A 111 -6.01 1.03 11.60
N MET A 112 -6.29 0.56 10.37
CA MET A 112 -6.28 1.41 9.20
C MET A 112 -7.62 2.15 9.06
N HIS A 113 -7.54 3.40 8.64
CA HIS A 113 -8.69 4.13 8.16
C HIS A 113 -8.88 3.89 6.65
N GLU A 114 -10.11 3.98 6.19
CA GLU A 114 -10.50 3.87 4.77
C GLU A 114 -9.71 4.81 3.85
N ARG A 115 -9.36 6.00 4.35
CA ARG A 115 -8.58 7.02 3.62
C ARG A 115 -7.12 6.63 3.36
N TYR A 116 -6.56 5.66 4.07
CA TYR A 116 -5.15 5.30 3.86
C TYR A 116 -4.91 4.58 2.53
N LEU A 117 -5.91 3.88 1.99
CA LEU A 117 -5.79 3.31 0.64
C LEU A 117 -5.66 4.40 -0.43
N MET A 118 -6.21 5.59 -0.20
CA MET A 118 -6.10 6.73 -1.12
C MET A 118 -4.64 7.11 -1.38
N TRP A 119 -3.76 7.06 -0.39
CA TRP A 119 -2.33 7.33 -0.59
C TRP A 119 -1.70 6.33 -1.54
N GLY A 120 -2.01 5.04 -1.36
CA GLY A 120 -1.58 4.00 -2.28
C GLY A 120 -2.15 4.19 -3.69
N ALA A 121 -3.43 4.58 -3.79
CA ALA A 121 -4.08 4.87 -5.07
C ALA A 121 -3.41 6.05 -5.79
N VAL A 122 -3.18 7.18 -5.11
CA VAL A 122 -2.51 8.36 -5.69
C VAL A 122 -1.11 8.01 -6.18
N LEU A 123 -0.31 7.33 -5.36
CA LEU A 123 1.04 6.95 -5.74
C LEU A 123 1.07 5.91 -6.86
N SER A 124 0.09 5.01 -6.92
CA SER A 124 0.01 4.02 -8.01
C SER A 124 -0.37 4.64 -9.35
N ALA A 125 -0.81 5.92 -9.39
CA ALA A 125 -1.07 6.63 -10.64
C ALA A 125 0.16 6.73 -11.56
N VAL A 126 1.38 6.65 -11.01
CA VAL A 126 2.61 6.57 -11.82
C VAL A 126 2.65 5.31 -12.71
N ALA A 127 1.83 4.32 -12.41
CA ALA A 127 1.70 3.11 -13.22
C ALA A 127 0.83 3.31 -14.48
N LEU A 128 0.07 4.42 -14.55
CA LEU A 128 -0.72 4.76 -15.73
C LEU A 128 0.19 4.97 -16.93
N GLY A 129 -0.14 4.31 -18.02
CA GLY A 129 0.67 4.36 -19.24
C GLY A 129 1.89 3.42 -19.25
N VAL A 130 2.28 2.80 -18.15
CA VAL A 130 3.37 1.82 -18.11
C VAL A 130 2.92 0.47 -18.64
N SER A 131 1.75 -0.02 -18.20
CA SER A 131 1.12 -1.21 -18.74
C SER A 131 -0.38 -1.20 -18.47
N PHE A 132 -1.16 -1.78 -19.39
CA PHE A 132 -2.61 -1.91 -19.22
C PHE A 132 -2.98 -2.62 -17.91
N ARG A 133 -2.24 -3.67 -17.56
CA ARG A 133 -2.46 -4.43 -16.32
C ARG A 133 -2.30 -3.56 -15.08
N LEU A 134 -1.24 -2.76 -14.99
CA LEU A 134 -0.99 -1.89 -13.84
C LEU A 134 -1.99 -0.73 -13.80
N SER A 135 -2.38 -0.20 -14.95
CA SER A 135 -3.43 0.80 -15.05
C SER A 135 -4.77 0.26 -14.55
N ALA A 136 -5.15 -0.96 -14.95
CA ALA A 136 -6.37 -1.60 -14.48
C ALA A 136 -6.35 -1.80 -12.94
N ILE A 137 -5.22 -2.24 -12.38
CA ILE A 137 -5.04 -2.37 -10.93
C ILE A 137 -5.19 -1.02 -10.23
N HIS A 138 -4.57 0.04 -10.78
CA HIS A 138 -4.73 1.39 -10.25
C HIS A 138 -6.19 1.82 -10.20
N PHE A 139 -6.96 1.60 -11.27
CA PHE A 139 -8.40 1.94 -11.28
C PHE A 139 -9.20 1.14 -10.26
N VAL A 140 -8.92 -0.15 -10.10
CA VAL A 140 -9.60 -0.99 -9.08
C VAL A 140 -9.29 -0.48 -7.67
N ILE A 141 -8.03 -0.19 -7.36
CA ILE A 141 -7.61 0.34 -6.05
C ILE A 141 -8.26 1.70 -5.79
N SER A 142 -8.29 2.58 -6.79
CA SER A 142 -8.91 3.90 -6.70
C SER A 142 -10.43 3.81 -6.47
N ALA A 143 -11.12 2.95 -7.22
CA ALA A 143 -12.55 2.71 -7.04
C ALA A 143 -12.86 2.13 -5.64
N ALA A 144 -12.05 1.18 -5.16
CA ALA A 144 -12.19 0.63 -3.81
C ALA A 144 -11.98 1.71 -2.74
N SER A 145 -10.98 2.59 -2.91
CA SER A 145 -10.71 3.70 -2.00
C SER A 145 -11.90 4.67 -1.94
N VAL A 146 -12.43 5.09 -3.08
CA VAL A 146 -13.61 5.96 -3.15
C VAL A 146 -14.83 5.28 -2.52
N ALA A 147 -15.09 4.01 -2.83
CA ALA A 147 -16.21 3.27 -2.27
C ALA A 147 -16.16 3.20 -0.74
N MET A 148 -14.98 2.97 -0.16
CA MET A 148 -14.80 2.96 1.30
C MET A 148 -15.06 4.33 1.92
N ILE A 149 -14.49 5.40 1.34
CA ILE A 149 -14.65 6.77 1.86
C ILE A 149 -16.13 7.18 1.79
N VAL A 150 -16.78 6.96 0.65
CA VAL A 150 -18.20 7.27 0.48
C VAL A 150 -19.05 6.48 1.47
N HIS A 151 -18.76 5.19 1.65
CA HIS A 151 -19.49 4.35 2.61
C HIS A 151 -19.42 4.92 4.02
N VAL A 152 -18.23 5.30 4.50
CA VAL A 152 -18.06 5.88 5.85
C VAL A 152 -18.75 7.23 5.95
N MET A 153 -18.63 8.09 4.94
CA MET A 153 -19.32 9.38 4.93
C MET A 153 -20.84 9.22 5.01
N LEU A 154 -21.41 8.23 4.33
CA LEU A 154 -22.85 7.96 4.40
C LEU A 154 -23.30 7.46 5.77
N ILE A 155 -22.49 6.63 6.43
CA ILE A 155 -22.74 6.18 7.81
C ILE A 155 -22.69 7.37 8.77
N ASP A 156 -21.64 8.19 8.69
CA ASP A 156 -21.47 9.35 9.57
C ASP A 156 -22.61 10.36 9.45
N LYS A 157 -23.21 10.47 8.26
CA LYS A 157 -24.40 11.31 8.02
C LYS A 157 -25.72 10.64 8.40
N LYS A 158 -25.68 9.43 8.99
CA LYS A 158 -26.85 8.64 9.40
C LYS A 158 -27.84 8.36 8.25
N LEU A 159 -27.34 8.27 7.03
CA LEU A 159 -28.14 7.95 5.84
C LEU A 159 -28.31 6.44 5.64
N GLU A 160 -27.73 5.63 6.53
CA GLU A 160 -27.73 4.18 6.43
C GLU A 160 -29.13 3.54 6.28
N PRO A 161 -30.17 3.97 7.03
CA PRO A 161 -31.48 3.36 6.90
C PRO A 161 -32.20 3.64 5.57
N THR A 162 -31.79 4.69 4.86
CA THR A 162 -32.50 5.22 3.69
C THR A 162 -31.92 4.78 2.35
N LEU A 163 -30.70 4.24 2.33
CA LEU A 163 -30.00 3.91 1.09
C LEU A 163 -29.67 2.42 0.96
N PRO A 164 -30.35 1.68 0.07
CA PRO A 164 -30.05 0.26 -0.18
C PRO A 164 -28.61 0.00 -0.58
N ALA A 165 -27.94 0.98 -1.21
CA ALA A 165 -26.55 0.91 -1.61
C ALA A 165 -25.60 0.66 -0.43
N ILE A 166 -25.92 1.15 0.77
CA ILE A 166 -25.08 0.94 1.97
C ILE A 166 -25.11 -0.53 2.40
N HIS A 167 -26.29 -1.17 2.35
CA HIS A 167 -26.41 -2.60 2.64
C HIS A 167 -25.62 -3.44 1.63
N LEU A 168 -25.67 -3.07 0.36
CA LEU A 168 -24.88 -3.71 -0.68
C LEU A 168 -23.37 -3.59 -0.40
N LEU A 169 -22.90 -2.38 -0.08
CA LEU A 169 -21.49 -2.12 0.25
C LEU A 169 -21.03 -2.92 1.47
N LYS A 170 -21.86 -3.07 2.49
CA LYS A 170 -21.57 -3.92 3.66
C LYS A 170 -21.43 -5.40 3.26
N HIS A 171 -22.28 -5.88 2.38
CA HIS A 171 -22.27 -7.28 1.96
C HIS A 171 -21.07 -7.62 1.08
N ILE A 172 -20.66 -6.71 0.22
CA ILE A 172 -19.53 -6.87 -0.70
C ILE A 172 -18.16 -6.79 0.01
N ARG A 173 -18.06 -6.23 1.21
CA ARG A 173 -16.79 -6.00 1.91
C ARG A 173 -15.80 -7.17 1.89
N PRO A 174 -16.14 -8.40 2.28
CA PRO A 174 -15.18 -9.49 2.31
C PRO A 174 -14.63 -9.81 0.91
N TYR A 175 -15.49 -9.76 -0.10
CA TYR A 175 -15.09 -10.00 -1.49
C TYR A 175 -14.22 -8.86 -2.01
N ALA A 176 -14.59 -7.61 -1.72
CA ALA A 176 -13.80 -6.43 -2.07
C ALA A 176 -12.41 -6.46 -1.41
N SER A 177 -12.32 -6.93 -0.16
CA SER A 177 -11.02 -7.14 0.50
C SER A 177 -10.16 -8.14 -0.26
N GLY A 178 -10.73 -9.27 -0.68
CA GLY A 178 -10.02 -10.25 -1.50
C GLY A 178 -9.51 -9.66 -2.83
N VAL A 179 -10.34 -8.86 -3.50
CA VAL A 179 -9.95 -8.18 -4.74
C VAL A 179 -8.83 -7.18 -4.51
N VAL A 180 -8.93 -6.33 -3.47
CA VAL A 180 -7.88 -5.35 -3.14
C VAL A 180 -6.57 -6.06 -2.80
N LEU A 181 -6.61 -7.13 -2.00
CA LEU A 181 -5.42 -7.91 -1.65
C LEU A 181 -4.78 -8.56 -2.89
N ALA A 182 -5.58 -9.12 -3.79
CA ALA A 182 -5.09 -9.68 -5.04
C ALA A 182 -4.44 -8.59 -5.92
N CYS A 183 -5.07 -7.42 -6.04
CA CYS A 183 -4.51 -6.27 -6.77
C CYS A 183 -3.18 -5.81 -6.17
N VAL A 184 -3.10 -5.68 -4.84
CA VAL A 184 -1.86 -5.32 -4.14
C VAL A 184 -0.79 -6.39 -4.38
N GLY A 185 -1.12 -7.68 -4.25
CA GLY A 185 -0.18 -8.78 -4.51
C GLY A 185 0.38 -8.75 -5.93
N VAL A 186 -0.48 -8.56 -6.93
CA VAL A 186 -0.07 -8.46 -8.34
C VAL A 186 0.76 -7.20 -8.60
N TYR A 187 0.40 -6.09 -7.99
CA TYR A 187 1.17 -4.84 -8.09
C TYR A 187 2.58 -5.04 -7.54
N LEU A 188 2.71 -5.59 -6.33
CA LEU A 188 3.99 -5.89 -5.69
C LEU A 188 4.82 -6.87 -6.50
N TRP A 189 4.21 -7.94 -6.99
CA TRP A 189 4.89 -8.88 -7.87
C TRP A 189 5.48 -8.19 -9.10
N SER A 190 4.75 -7.22 -9.66
CA SER A 190 5.21 -6.45 -10.82
C SER A 190 6.41 -5.55 -10.51
N THR A 191 6.59 -5.12 -9.25
CA THR A 191 7.75 -4.33 -8.82
C THR A 191 8.98 -5.19 -8.55
N ILE A 192 8.79 -6.44 -8.15
CA ILE A 192 9.88 -7.34 -7.75
C ILE A 192 10.35 -8.20 -8.94
N SER A 193 9.43 -8.58 -9.83
CA SER A 193 9.69 -9.50 -10.93
C SER A 193 10.59 -8.87 -12.00
N THR A 194 11.68 -9.55 -12.32
CA THR A 194 12.59 -9.18 -13.41
C THR A 194 12.06 -9.58 -14.80
N ARG A 195 10.97 -10.34 -14.87
CA ARG A 195 10.48 -11.00 -16.10
C ARG A 195 9.43 -10.21 -16.89
N LEU A 196 9.10 -8.98 -16.53
CA LEU A 196 8.20 -8.20 -17.38
C LEU A 196 8.98 -7.68 -18.60
N PRO A 197 8.66 -8.13 -19.82
CA PRO A 197 9.28 -7.61 -21.04
C PRO A 197 8.70 -6.23 -21.31
N VAL A 198 9.19 -5.21 -20.61
CA VAL A 198 8.77 -3.84 -20.84
C VAL A 198 9.78 -3.15 -21.74
N LEU A 199 9.34 -2.79 -22.94
CA LEU A 199 9.88 -1.74 -23.81
C LEU A 199 11.35 -1.84 -24.26
N ARG A 200 12.11 -2.88 -23.92
CA ARG A 200 13.48 -3.04 -24.44
C ARG A 200 13.53 -3.25 -25.96
N ARG A 201 12.42 -3.69 -26.57
CA ARG A 201 12.35 -3.94 -28.02
C ARG A 201 12.22 -2.66 -28.86
N GLN A 202 11.66 -1.58 -28.32
CA GLN A 202 11.46 -0.37 -29.12
C GLN A 202 12.69 0.53 -29.16
N ALA A 203 13.54 0.52 -28.14
CA ALA A 203 14.78 1.28 -28.15
C ALA A 203 15.86 0.64 -29.06
N ALA A 204 15.84 -0.69 -29.26
CA ALA A 204 16.78 -1.39 -30.11
C ALA A 204 16.42 -1.32 -31.59
N THR A 205 15.18 -0.94 -31.94
CA THR A 205 14.69 -0.80 -33.32
C THR A 205 14.48 0.65 -33.71
N ALA A 206 14.74 1.62 -32.82
CA ALA A 206 14.78 3.02 -33.23
C ALA A 206 15.98 3.21 -34.18
N PRO A 207 15.75 3.61 -35.43
CA PRO A 207 16.85 3.90 -36.33
C PRO A 207 17.76 4.96 -35.66
N ALA A 208 19.07 4.72 -35.69
CA ALA A 208 20.04 5.68 -35.18
C ALA A 208 19.74 7.04 -35.83
N MET A 209 19.40 8.04 -34.99
CA MET A 209 19.23 9.39 -35.53
C MET A 209 20.50 9.77 -36.28
N PRO A 210 20.36 10.22 -37.53
CA PRO A 210 21.53 10.70 -38.24
C PRO A 210 22.22 11.80 -37.42
N PRO A 211 23.56 11.84 -37.40
CA PRO A 211 24.26 12.87 -36.64
C PRO A 211 23.76 14.25 -37.09
N LEU A 212 23.37 15.07 -36.12
CA LEU A 212 23.02 16.46 -36.38
C LEU A 212 24.21 17.10 -37.12
N SER A 213 24.09 17.28 -38.43
CA SER A 213 25.06 18.07 -39.17
C SER A 213 24.94 19.50 -38.67
N LEU A 214 25.89 19.91 -37.83
CA LEU A 214 26.09 21.32 -37.53
C LEU A 214 26.26 22.05 -38.83
N ARG A 215 25.28 22.83 -39.23
CA ARG A 215 25.39 23.72 -40.38
C ARG A 215 26.55 24.65 -40.11
N PRO A 216 27.55 24.77 -41.02
CA PRO A 216 28.59 25.76 -40.83
C PRO A 216 27.95 27.15 -40.76
N GLU A 217 28.38 27.93 -39.78
CA GLU A 217 27.97 29.33 -39.71
C GLU A 217 28.38 30.04 -41.00
N PRO A 218 27.52 30.92 -41.55
CA PRO A 218 27.90 31.74 -42.69
C PRO A 218 29.04 32.66 -42.24
N GLU A 219 30.18 32.57 -42.93
CA GLU A 219 31.27 33.54 -42.86
C GLU A 219 30.70 34.92 -43.24
N GLU A 220 30.68 35.81 -42.28
CA GLU A 220 30.38 37.22 -42.54
C GLU A 220 31.54 37.82 -43.33
N ALA A 221 31.22 38.26 -44.57
CA ALA A 221 32.09 39.04 -45.41
C ALA A 221 31.74 40.52 -45.26
#